data_3aba90331c164a58b8497f4c7c1717fd
#
_entry.id   3aba90331c164a58b8497f4c7c1717fd
#
_cell.length_a   1.000
_cell.length_b   1.000
_cell.length_c   1.000
_cell.angle_alpha   90.00
_cell.angle_beta   90.00
_cell.angle_gamma   90.00
#
_symmetry.space_group_name_H-M   'P 1'
#
loop_
_entity.id
_entity.type
_entity.pdbx_description
1 polymer ?
#
loop_
_entity_poly.entity_id
_entity_poly.type
_entity_poly.pdbx_seq_one_letter_code
_entity_poly.pdbx_strand_id
1 'polypeptide(L)'
;MCGIVGYIGDRDCADVLVNSLEKLEYRGYDSAGIAVLENGVIKVEKCKGRLENLRNKMAADGKPYGHVGIGHTRWATHGEPSDINSHPHGNKRVTIVHNGIIENYRQIKEFLISEGYSFVSETDTETVAKLLDYYYTGDPVDTIIKVLAEIKGSYALGIM
;
A
#
# COMPACT_ATOMS: atom_id res chain seq x y z
N MET A 1 13.82 -8.35 -0.93
CA MET A 1 12.48 -8.60 -1.55
C MET A 1 11.43 -8.22 -0.53
N CYS A 2 10.35 -7.58 -0.97
CA CYS A 2 9.27 -7.12 -0.11
C CYS A 2 8.31 -8.27 0.29
N GLY A 3 7.51 -8.07 1.35
CA GLY A 3 6.44 -8.96 1.78
C GLY A 3 5.08 -8.30 1.66
N ILE A 4 4.08 -9.02 1.15
CA ILE A 4 2.67 -8.60 1.10
C ILE A 4 1.84 -9.56 1.93
N VAL A 5 0.89 -9.02 2.69
CA VAL A 5 -0.15 -9.77 3.39
C VAL A 5 -1.49 -9.09 3.15
N GLY A 6 -2.52 -9.88 2.89
CA GLY A 6 -3.91 -9.45 2.88
C GLY A 6 -4.71 -10.33 3.84
N TYR A 7 -5.68 -9.75 4.50
CA TYR A 7 -6.57 -10.48 5.40
C TYR A 7 -8.01 -9.96 5.29
N ILE A 8 -8.94 -10.91 5.27
CA ILE A 8 -10.35 -10.71 5.52
C ILE A 8 -10.86 -11.87 6.39
N GLY A 9 -11.55 -11.57 7.47
CA GLY A 9 -12.04 -12.61 8.41
C GLY A 9 -12.53 -12.03 9.71
N ASP A 10 -12.74 -12.90 10.72
CA ASP A 10 -13.42 -12.56 11.96
C ASP A 10 -12.50 -12.00 13.07
N ARG A 11 -11.18 -12.12 12.90
CA ARG A 11 -10.21 -11.62 13.89
C ARG A 11 -9.85 -10.16 13.63
N ASP A 12 -9.27 -9.50 14.66
CA ASP A 12 -8.63 -8.20 14.46
C ASP A 12 -7.54 -8.30 13.42
N CYS A 13 -7.76 -7.65 12.26
CA CYS A 13 -6.88 -7.79 11.13
C CYS A 13 -5.52 -7.13 11.36
N ALA A 14 -5.42 -6.09 12.17
CA ALA A 14 -4.13 -5.44 12.45
C ALA A 14 -3.13 -6.41 13.08
N ASP A 15 -3.57 -7.20 14.07
CA ASP A 15 -2.72 -8.22 14.69
C ASP A 15 -2.35 -9.33 13.71
N VAL A 16 -3.30 -9.79 12.90
CA VAL A 16 -3.04 -10.81 11.88
C VAL A 16 -2.02 -10.33 10.86
N LEU A 17 -2.18 -9.10 10.37
CA LEU A 17 -1.26 -8.50 9.39
C LEU A 17 0.15 -8.37 9.97
N VAL A 18 0.29 -7.76 11.14
CA VAL A 18 1.60 -7.53 11.75
C VAL A 18 2.32 -8.84 12.09
N ASN A 19 1.61 -9.83 12.67
CA ASN A 19 2.19 -11.14 12.97
C ASN A 19 2.58 -11.94 11.70
N SER A 20 1.86 -11.72 10.60
CA SER A 20 2.19 -12.34 9.32
C SER A 20 3.37 -11.65 8.64
N LEU A 21 3.44 -10.31 8.71
CA LEU A 21 4.57 -9.52 8.21
C LEU A 21 5.87 -9.84 8.94
N GLU A 22 5.82 -10.17 10.23
CA GLU A 22 6.99 -10.59 11.02
C GLU A 22 7.68 -11.81 10.41
N LYS A 23 6.91 -12.76 9.87
CA LYS A 23 7.44 -13.92 9.18
C LYS A 23 8.08 -13.61 7.83
N LEU A 24 7.79 -12.42 7.28
CA LEU A 24 8.30 -11.95 6.00
C LEU A 24 9.39 -10.87 6.16
N GLU A 25 9.67 -10.40 7.38
CA GLU A 25 10.59 -9.29 7.63
C GLU A 25 12.01 -9.59 7.15
N TYR A 26 12.44 -10.85 7.17
CA TYR A 26 13.75 -11.25 6.63
C TYR A 26 13.93 -10.89 5.14
N ARG A 27 12.84 -10.66 4.41
CA ARG A 27 12.81 -10.30 3.00
C ARG A 27 12.88 -8.78 2.76
N GLY A 28 12.48 -7.98 3.74
CA GLY A 28 12.48 -6.52 3.66
C GLY A 28 12.24 -5.92 5.04
N TYR A 29 13.08 -4.96 5.42
CA TYR A 29 13.07 -4.37 6.77
C TYR A 29 13.41 -2.87 6.77
N ASP A 30 13.36 -2.21 5.63
CA ASP A 30 13.62 -0.78 5.54
C ASP A 30 12.41 0.08 5.93
N SER A 31 11.22 -0.46 5.76
CA SER A 31 9.98 0.14 6.22
C SER A 31 8.85 -0.88 6.27
N ALA A 32 7.82 -0.60 7.05
CA ALA A 32 6.64 -1.44 7.18
C ALA A 32 5.37 -0.58 7.30
N GLY A 33 4.24 -1.17 6.93
CA GLY A 33 2.95 -0.53 7.15
C GLY A 33 1.77 -1.44 6.88
N ILE A 34 0.64 -1.05 7.42
CA ILE A 34 -0.66 -1.71 7.25
C ILE A 34 -1.74 -0.68 6.90
N ALA A 35 -2.76 -1.15 6.20
CA ALA A 35 -4.02 -0.43 6.04
C ALA A 35 -5.15 -1.33 6.53
N VAL A 36 -6.07 -0.78 7.30
CA VAL A 36 -7.20 -1.47 7.92
C VAL A 36 -8.47 -0.71 7.63
N LEU A 37 -9.52 -1.42 7.23
CA LEU A 37 -10.86 -0.85 7.09
C LEU A 37 -11.53 -0.81 8.46
N GLU A 38 -11.57 0.38 9.05
CA GLU A 38 -12.18 0.65 10.35
C GLU A 38 -13.44 1.51 10.18
N ASN A 39 -14.62 0.99 10.52
CA ASN A 39 -15.90 1.71 10.42
C ASN A 39 -16.14 2.39 9.06
N GLY A 40 -15.77 1.71 7.96
CA GLY A 40 -15.94 2.22 6.60
C GLY A 40 -14.88 3.22 6.16
N VAL A 41 -13.83 3.45 6.96
CA VAL A 41 -12.73 4.35 6.65
C VAL A 41 -11.41 3.56 6.64
N ILE A 42 -10.59 3.78 5.63
CA ILE A 42 -9.25 3.19 5.56
C ILE A 42 -8.32 3.95 6.50
N LYS A 43 -7.79 3.25 7.51
CA LYS A 43 -6.74 3.73 8.41
C LYS A 43 -5.41 3.16 7.98
N VAL A 44 -4.41 4.02 7.80
CA VAL A 44 -3.07 3.63 7.38
C VAL A 44 -2.07 3.97 8.48
N GLU A 45 -1.35 2.94 8.93
CA GLU A 45 -0.21 3.07 9.82
C GLU A 45 1.04 2.55 9.13
N LYS A 46 2.05 3.40 9.01
CA LYS A 46 3.30 3.06 8.35
C LYS A 46 4.48 3.84 8.90
N CYS A 47 5.66 3.26 8.82
CA CYS A 47 6.88 3.90 9.29
C CYS A 47 8.13 3.33 8.63
N LYS A 48 9.19 4.12 8.65
CA LYS A 48 10.56 3.69 8.31
C LYS A 48 11.09 2.73 9.37
N GLY A 49 11.89 1.78 8.94
CA GLY A 49 12.60 0.83 9.79
C GLY A 49 11.86 -0.49 9.96
N ARG A 50 12.26 -1.24 10.97
CA ARG A 50 11.75 -2.58 11.23
C ARG A 50 10.30 -2.58 11.69
N LEU A 51 9.65 -3.73 11.59
CA LEU A 51 8.26 -3.94 12.00
C LEU A 51 8.00 -3.58 13.49
N GLU A 52 9.03 -3.70 14.33
CA GLU A 52 8.96 -3.24 15.71
C GLU A 52 8.64 -1.74 15.83
N ASN A 53 9.19 -0.90 14.92
CA ASN A 53 8.87 0.53 14.89
C ASN A 53 7.38 0.74 14.58
N LEU A 54 6.81 -0.04 13.67
CA LEU A 54 5.37 0.01 13.37
C LEU A 54 4.53 -0.41 14.59
N ARG A 55 4.94 -1.46 15.31
CA ARG A 55 4.28 -1.88 16.56
C ARG A 55 4.29 -0.77 17.61
N ASN A 56 5.45 -0.15 17.82
CA ASN A 56 5.61 0.95 18.77
C ASN A 56 4.77 2.17 18.39
N LYS A 57 4.75 2.52 17.11
CA LYS A 57 3.91 3.61 16.59
C LYS A 57 2.43 3.33 16.85
N MET A 58 1.92 2.16 16.51
CA MET A 58 0.52 1.79 16.76
C MET A 58 0.18 1.74 18.24
N ALA A 59 1.14 1.39 19.10
CA ALA A 59 0.92 1.41 20.55
C ALA A 59 0.78 2.85 21.09
N ALA A 60 1.47 3.82 20.47
CA ALA A 60 1.42 5.23 20.88
C ALA A 60 0.22 5.98 20.27
N ASP A 61 -0.04 5.78 18.98
CA ASP A 61 -1.04 6.54 18.20
C ASP A 61 -2.44 5.90 18.21
N GLY A 62 -2.54 4.65 18.65
CA GLY A 62 -3.74 3.83 18.61
C GLY A 62 -3.71 2.82 17.46
N LYS A 63 -3.85 1.56 17.81
CA LYS A 63 -3.92 0.46 16.84
C LYS A 63 -5.26 0.50 16.10
N PRO A 64 -5.28 0.52 14.75
CA PRO A 64 -6.53 0.46 14.00
C PRO A 64 -7.21 -0.90 14.21
N TYR A 65 -8.53 -0.91 14.27
CA TYR A 65 -9.34 -2.11 14.47
C TYR A 65 -10.26 -2.37 13.27
N GLY A 66 -10.25 -3.59 12.78
CA GLY A 66 -11.12 -4.00 11.67
C GLY A 66 -10.92 -5.45 11.28
N HIS A 67 -11.67 -5.87 10.27
CA HIS A 67 -11.74 -7.25 9.79
C HIS A 67 -11.17 -7.43 8.37
N VAL A 68 -10.82 -6.33 7.72
CA VAL A 68 -10.25 -6.30 6.38
C VAL A 68 -9.02 -5.41 6.38
N GLY A 69 -7.94 -5.86 5.80
CA GLY A 69 -6.74 -5.05 5.68
C GLY A 69 -5.66 -5.66 4.83
N ILE A 70 -4.69 -4.83 4.48
CA ILE A 70 -3.48 -5.18 3.74
C ILE A 70 -2.24 -4.68 4.47
N GLY A 71 -1.13 -5.35 4.27
CA GLY A 71 0.13 -4.98 4.92
C GLY A 71 1.34 -5.27 4.06
N HIS A 72 2.45 -4.57 4.36
CA HIS A 72 3.66 -4.62 3.57
C HIS A 72 4.92 -4.46 4.43
N THR A 73 5.97 -5.22 4.10
CA THR A 73 7.34 -4.94 4.51
C THR A 73 8.17 -4.65 3.26
N ARG A 74 8.90 -3.54 3.27
CA ARG A 74 9.58 -3.00 2.11
C ARG A 74 11.07 -3.32 2.10
N TRP A 75 11.56 -3.58 0.88
CA TRP A 75 12.96 -3.43 0.49
C TRP A 75 12.97 -2.38 -0.63
N ALA A 76 13.52 -1.21 -0.36
CA ALA A 76 13.43 -0.05 -1.25
C ALA A 76 14.02 -0.33 -2.64
N THR A 77 13.26 -0.01 -3.67
CA THR A 77 13.69 -0.01 -5.08
C THR A 77 13.54 1.40 -5.68
N HIS A 78 12.47 2.11 -5.34
CA HIS A 78 12.17 3.48 -5.77
C HIS A 78 11.89 4.35 -4.55
N GLY A 79 12.63 5.45 -4.40
CA GLY A 79 12.58 6.36 -3.27
C GLY A 79 13.29 5.84 -2.02
N GLU A 80 13.91 6.75 -1.28
CA GLU A 80 14.60 6.42 -0.02
C GLU A 80 13.66 5.85 1.03
N PRO A 81 14.14 5.00 1.96
CA PRO A 81 13.37 4.57 3.12
C PRO A 81 12.92 5.77 3.95
N SER A 82 11.61 6.00 3.98
CA SER A 82 10.95 7.07 4.74
C SER A 82 9.50 6.68 5.05
N ASP A 83 8.87 7.36 5.98
CA ASP A 83 7.45 7.16 6.28
C ASP A 83 6.57 7.43 5.06
N ILE A 84 6.93 8.45 4.26
CA ILE A 84 6.18 8.83 3.05
C ILE A 84 6.28 7.76 1.98
N ASN A 85 7.48 7.21 1.75
CA ASN A 85 7.73 6.18 0.73
C ASN A 85 7.38 4.76 1.20
N SER A 86 7.01 4.58 2.47
CA SER A 86 6.52 3.30 3.00
C SER A 86 5.16 2.94 2.41
N HIS A 87 4.90 1.66 2.20
CA HIS A 87 3.58 1.15 1.84
C HIS A 87 2.71 0.96 3.10
N PRO A 88 1.37 1.04 2.98
CA PRO A 88 0.56 1.22 1.76
C PRO A 88 0.54 2.65 1.20
N HIS A 89 0.14 2.77 -0.08
CA HIS A 89 -0.15 4.04 -0.75
C HIS A 89 -1.61 4.09 -1.19
N GLY A 90 -2.21 5.28 -1.13
CA GLY A 90 -3.59 5.46 -1.56
C GLY A 90 -4.29 6.63 -0.88
N ASN A 91 -5.60 6.56 -0.88
CA ASN A 91 -6.49 7.53 -0.28
C ASN A 91 -7.65 6.83 0.46
N LYS A 92 -8.72 7.56 0.77
CA LYS A 92 -9.89 7.01 1.49
C LYS A 92 -10.74 6.03 0.67
N ARG A 93 -10.57 5.99 -0.66
CA ARG A 93 -11.34 5.13 -1.57
C ARG A 93 -10.57 3.90 -2.02
N VAL A 94 -9.28 4.05 -2.27
CA VAL A 94 -8.41 2.99 -2.77
C VAL A 94 -7.06 3.07 -2.08
N THR A 95 -6.61 1.96 -1.56
CA THR A 95 -5.28 1.82 -0.94
C THR A 95 -4.64 0.52 -1.40
N ILE A 96 -3.34 0.58 -1.71
CA ILE A 96 -2.63 -0.56 -2.26
C ILE A 96 -1.28 -0.81 -1.58
N VAL A 97 -0.85 -2.07 -1.65
CA VAL A 97 0.53 -2.50 -1.45
C VAL A 97 1.04 -3.15 -2.73
N HIS A 98 2.33 -3.05 -2.99
CA HIS A 98 2.92 -3.48 -4.25
C HIS A 98 4.30 -4.09 -4.04
N ASN A 99 4.55 -5.21 -4.69
CA ASN A 99 5.87 -5.80 -4.90
C ASN A 99 6.18 -5.81 -6.38
N GLY A 100 7.36 -5.38 -6.77
CA GLY A 100 7.81 -5.34 -8.16
C GLY A 100 8.17 -3.96 -8.66
N ILE A 101 8.08 -3.76 -9.96
CA ILE A 101 8.41 -2.51 -10.63
C ILE A 101 7.36 -2.21 -11.71
N ILE A 102 6.82 -1.01 -11.69
CA ILE A 102 5.96 -0.48 -12.75
C ILE A 102 6.85 0.34 -13.69
N GLU A 103 7.24 -0.25 -14.81
CA GLU A 103 8.24 0.31 -15.73
C GLU A 103 7.82 1.64 -16.36
N ASN A 104 6.52 1.78 -16.64
CA ASN A 104 5.97 2.97 -17.28
C ASN A 104 5.34 3.97 -16.29
N TYR A 105 5.72 3.92 -15.01
CA TYR A 105 5.12 4.78 -13.96
C TYR A 105 5.29 6.28 -14.25
N ARG A 106 6.38 6.70 -14.91
CA ARG A 106 6.64 8.11 -15.23
C ARG A 106 5.60 8.68 -16.18
N GLN A 107 5.30 7.97 -17.27
CA GLN A 107 4.29 8.38 -18.25
C GLN A 107 2.89 8.46 -17.63
N ILE A 108 2.54 7.47 -16.80
CA ILE A 108 1.28 7.46 -16.06
C ILE A 108 1.21 8.61 -15.05
N LYS A 109 2.32 8.89 -14.36
CA LYS A 109 2.41 10.02 -13.41
C LYS A 109 2.22 11.36 -14.10
N GLU A 110 2.87 11.58 -15.25
CA GLU A 110 2.72 12.80 -16.06
C GLU A 110 1.28 12.99 -16.53
N PHE A 111 0.64 11.92 -17.00
CA PHE A 111 -0.78 11.91 -17.36
C PHE A 111 -1.66 12.30 -16.16
N LEU A 112 -1.49 11.66 -15.01
CA LEU A 112 -2.28 11.94 -13.81
C LEU A 112 -2.07 13.37 -13.28
N ILE A 113 -0.86 13.92 -13.41
CA ILE A 113 -0.60 15.33 -13.07
C ILE A 113 -1.39 16.25 -14.02
N SER A 114 -1.48 15.94 -15.32
CA SER A 114 -2.31 16.72 -16.26
C SER A 114 -3.81 16.64 -15.96
N GLU A 115 -4.25 15.55 -15.29
CA GLU A 115 -5.61 15.37 -14.79
C GLU A 115 -5.84 15.98 -13.38
N GLY A 116 -4.84 16.69 -12.83
CA GLY A 116 -4.95 17.41 -11.57
C GLY A 116 -4.52 16.63 -10.31
N TYR A 117 -3.93 15.45 -10.46
CA TYR A 117 -3.40 14.68 -9.33
C TYR A 117 -2.06 15.24 -8.84
N SER A 118 -1.90 15.32 -7.53
CA SER A 118 -0.63 15.63 -6.88
C SER A 118 0.01 14.37 -6.29
N PHE A 119 1.33 14.36 -6.18
CA PHE A 119 2.11 13.22 -5.66
C PHE A 119 2.93 13.66 -4.45
N VAL A 120 3.03 12.81 -3.45
CA VAL A 120 3.79 13.09 -2.22
C VAL A 120 4.98 12.14 -2.06
N SER A 121 4.91 10.94 -2.64
CA SER A 121 6.01 9.96 -2.58
C SER A 121 6.80 9.89 -3.88
N GLU A 122 7.96 9.25 -3.78
CA GLU A 122 8.82 8.97 -4.94
C GLU A 122 8.57 7.57 -5.52
N THR A 123 7.56 6.85 -5.01
CA THR A 123 7.30 5.46 -5.38
C THR A 123 6.46 5.35 -6.65
N ASP A 124 6.75 4.34 -7.45
CA ASP A 124 5.91 3.92 -8.58
C ASP A 124 4.53 3.42 -8.10
N THR A 125 4.45 2.91 -6.88
CA THR A 125 3.23 2.42 -6.24
C THR A 125 2.18 3.51 -6.06
N GLU A 126 2.57 4.73 -5.66
CA GLU A 126 1.63 5.84 -5.55
C GLU A 126 0.97 6.16 -6.89
N THR A 127 1.70 6.00 -7.99
CA THR A 127 1.17 6.18 -9.34
C THR A 127 0.05 5.19 -9.65
N VAL A 128 0.23 3.91 -9.30
CA VAL A 128 -0.82 2.90 -9.48
C VAL A 128 -2.03 3.17 -8.58
N ALA A 129 -1.80 3.58 -7.33
CA ALA A 129 -2.89 3.92 -6.41
C ALA A 129 -3.76 5.06 -6.96
N LYS A 130 -3.14 6.10 -7.54
CA LYS A 130 -3.85 7.22 -8.14
C LYS A 130 -4.51 6.86 -9.48
N LEU A 131 -3.92 5.95 -10.26
CA LEU A 131 -4.54 5.45 -11.48
C LEU A 131 -5.80 4.62 -11.16
N LEU A 132 -5.77 3.81 -10.11
CA LEU A 132 -6.97 3.11 -9.59
C LEU A 132 -8.05 4.11 -9.17
N ASP A 133 -7.68 5.15 -8.43
CA ASP A 133 -8.62 6.20 -8.00
C ASP A 133 -9.22 6.96 -9.20
N TYR A 134 -8.42 7.24 -10.23
CA TYR A 134 -8.84 7.89 -11.47
C TYR A 134 -9.91 7.09 -12.22
N TYR A 135 -9.71 5.77 -12.35
CA TYR A 135 -10.65 4.89 -13.04
C TYR A 135 -11.84 4.41 -12.21
N TYR A 136 -11.82 4.61 -10.90
CA TYR A 136 -12.85 4.07 -10.02
C TYR A 136 -14.18 4.81 -10.15
N THR A 137 -15.15 4.13 -10.73
CA THR A 137 -16.55 4.62 -10.93
C THR A 137 -17.60 3.82 -10.15
N GLY A 138 -17.15 2.99 -9.18
CA GLY A 138 -18.04 2.17 -8.34
C GLY A 138 -17.90 0.65 -8.59
N ASP A 139 -17.30 0.24 -9.69
CA ASP A 139 -16.98 -1.17 -9.96
C ASP A 139 -15.46 -1.41 -9.81
N PRO A 140 -15.03 -2.14 -8.74
CA PRO A 140 -13.62 -2.41 -8.51
C PRO A 140 -13.02 -3.37 -9.56
N VAL A 141 -13.80 -4.30 -10.11
CA VAL A 141 -13.29 -5.28 -11.09
C VAL A 141 -13.00 -4.59 -12.41
N ASP A 142 -13.94 -3.79 -12.92
CA ASP A 142 -13.74 -2.99 -14.14
C ASP A 142 -12.57 -2.01 -13.98
N THR A 143 -12.45 -1.38 -12.81
CA THR A 143 -11.33 -0.50 -12.48
C THR A 143 -9.99 -1.23 -12.58
N ILE A 144 -9.87 -2.40 -11.94
CA ILE A 144 -8.65 -3.19 -11.96
C ILE A 144 -8.29 -3.60 -13.40
N ILE A 145 -9.27 -4.05 -14.19
CA ILE A 145 -9.04 -4.44 -15.59
C ILE A 145 -8.46 -3.27 -16.41
N LYS A 146 -9.00 -2.06 -16.25
CA LYS A 146 -8.50 -0.86 -16.94
C LYS A 146 -7.05 -0.53 -16.52
N VAL A 147 -6.77 -0.56 -15.23
CA VAL A 147 -5.42 -0.29 -14.71
C VAL A 147 -4.42 -1.34 -15.20
N LEU A 148 -4.77 -2.62 -15.15
CA LEU A 148 -3.90 -3.70 -15.61
C LEU A 148 -3.61 -3.63 -17.12
N ALA A 149 -4.50 -3.06 -17.92
CA ALA A 149 -4.27 -2.83 -19.34
C ALA A 149 -3.22 -1.72 -19.61
N GLU A 150 -3.01 -0.80 -18.67
CA GLU A 150 -2.11 0.33 -18.83
C GLU A 150 -0.74 0.13 -18.20
N ILE A 151 -0.67 -0.48 -17.01
CA ILE A 151 0.60 -0.66 -16.30
C ILE A 151 1.45 -1.74 -16.95
N LYS A 152 2.76 -1.50 -17.01
CA LYS A 152 3.76 -2.41 -17.59
C LYS A 152 4.81 -2.77 -16.54
N GLY A 153 5.27 -4.01 -16.57
CA GLY A 153 6.31 -4.48 -15.68
C GLY A 153 5.98 -5.82 -15.02
N SER A 154 6.72 -6.16 -13.99
CA SER A 154 6.51 -7.36 -13.17
C SER A 154 6.07 -6.93 -11.77
N TYR A 155 4.88 -7.31 -11.37
CA TYR A 155 4.29 -6.81 -10.14
C TYR A 155 3.30 -7.79 -9.49
N ALA A 156 3.14 -7.64 -8.18
CA ALA A 156 2.06 -8.20 -7.39
C ALA A 156 1.41 -7.07 -6.58
N LEU A 157 0.08 -6.99 -6.61
CA LEU A 157 -0.69 -5.94 -5.97
C LEU A 157 -1.63 -6.52 -4.92
N GLY A 158 -1.69 -5.90 -3.73
CA GLY A 158 -2.79 -6.04 -2.79
C GLY A 158 -3.60 -4.74 -2.84
N ILE A 159 -4.89 -4.84 -3.15
CA ILE A 159 -5.79 -3.68 -3.36
C ILE A 159 -6.93 -3.77 -2.36
N MET A 160 -7.23 -2.66 -1.70
CA MET A 160 -8.35 -2.51 -0.78
C MET A 160 -9.10 -1.22 -1.08
#